data_61099ed1160ae4e0c10424cc12ea06fc
#
_entry.id   61099ed1160ae4e0c10424cc12ea06fc
#
_cell.length_a   1.000
_cell.length_b   1.000
_cell.length_c   1.000
_cell.angle_alpha   90.00
_cell.angle_beta   90.00
_cell.angle_gamma   90.00
#
_symmetry.space_group_name_H-M   'P 1'
#
loop_
_entity.id
_entity.type
_entity.pdbx_description
1 polymer ?
#
loop_
_entity_poly.entity_id
_entity_poly.type
_entity_poly.pdbx_seq_one_letter_code
_entity_poly.pdbx_strand_id
1 'polypeptide(L)'
;MNKSLLIALAFLSASALAFAGPKPKKAETWIDASVKAKSELRSQLQKAGMPVISKWMKAKDKAEPFVVDLKNCNQLILITSGGPDGTGYDHAVWGNARFITADGSSVWLDQIPFEYGVAGWDKPRTNINANGKPIRIAGKPYEHGMFCHANGTLIYPVKSEYVRFEAEVGIDDASNTGSVFFHALNVLPTAAAKQLSEKYPDQIGMLNSQMGELDTWLVTVDASIEKQVVEGMANKLKDSAYFKDLIRQVAVEKDIDTQIRKYLELFEKIQNVYEVQSELEWLNIEAIKLAFADMKKQQGYDAAKYEPLFNELLSLSKKGFNAIYQNNAQALADARKALENKQAILLGNPLLDGDKIVATRFKLGTRARTAMAPDLGTQSNNWSNQESARRSGFDAEIVELSNLRGDIQMRRVYKPKNTSSIADLKMHWDGDRVMFTATMPDNRWNIHEVKLDGTGYKTLVENKEPDLEFYDGTYLPDGRLIAISNIGYQGVPCVSGSDPVGNMVLYNPQNQDMRRITFDQDANWNPVVMNNGRVMYTRWEYTDLMHYYSRFVMHMNPDGTEQKALFGSGSAFPNSTFDIQPLPGHASAFVGIISGHHGIARSGRLILFDPTKAR
;
A
#
# COMPACT_ATOMS: atom_id res chain seq x y z
N MET A 1 -40.90 -7.23 -45.63
CA MET A 1 -40.23 -7.15 -46.95
C MET A 1 -38.75 -6.96 -46.64
N ASN A 2 -38.03 -8.04 -46.74
CA ASN A 2 -36.98 -8.36 -47.71
C ASN A 2 -35.72 -7.47 -47.57
N LYS A 3 -34.47 -7.94 -47.49
CA LYS A 3 -33.86 -9.16 -47.98
C LYS A 3 -32.52 -9.41 -47.26
N SER A 4 -32.27 -10.65 -47.01
CA SER A 4 -30.98 -11.27 -46.72
C SER A 4 -29.98 -11.02 -47.86
N LEU A 5 -28.68 -10.93 -47.56
CA LEU A 5 -27.64 -11.26 -48.50
C LEU A 5 -26.51 -12.05 -47.84
N LEU A 6 -26.52 -13.36 -48.08
CA LEU A 6 -25.36 -14.22 -47.98
C LEU A 6 -24.41 -13.86 -49.14
N ILE A 7 -23.09 -13.81 -48.87
CA ILE A 7 -22.06 -13.93 -49.89
C ILE A 7 -21.13 -15.08 -49.53
N ALA A 8 -21.04 -16.00 -50.48
CA ALA A 8 -20.34 -17.27 -50.41
C ALA A 8 -18.82 -17.11 -50.54
N LEU A 9 -18.12 -18.06 -49.90
CA LEU A 9 -16.71 -18.33 -50.13
C LEU A 9 -16.48 -18.79 -51.60
N ALA A 10 -15.49 -18.19 -52.26
CA ALA A 10 -14.84 -18.74 -53.43
C ALA A 10 -13.36 -19.01 -53.10
N PHE A 11 -13.00 -20.29 -53.10
CA PHE A 11 -11.61 -20.75 -53.11
C PHE A 11 -10.97 -20.43 -54.45
N LEU A 12 -9.89 -19.67 -54.42
CA LEU A 12 -8.92 -19.60 -55.52
C LEU A 12 -7.54 -19.96 -54.98
N SER A 13 -7.09 -21.15 -55.35
CA SER A 13 -5.71 -21.58 -55.20
C SER A 13 -4.82 -20.73 -56.11
N ALA A 14 -4.01 -19.88 -55.52
CA ALA A 14 -2.86 -19.29 -56.17
C ALA A 14 -1.61 -19.61 -55.35
N SER A 15 -0.76 -20.45 -55.89
CA SER A 15 0.61 -20.67 -55.43
C SER A 15 1.38 -19.36 -55.48
N ALA A 16 1.46 -18.69 -54.34
CA ALA A 16 2.32 -17.52 -54.15
C ALA A 16 3.62 -17.98 -53.49
N LEU A 17 4.71 -17.78 -54.16
CA LEU A 17 6.06 -17.81 -53.59
C LEU A 17 6.09 -16.98 -52.33
N ALA A 18 6.35 -17.62 -51.19
CA ALA A 18 6.54 -16.97 -49.93
C ALA A 18 7.84 -16.18 -49.98
N PHE A 19 7.76 -14.87 -50.18
CA PHE A 19 8.78 -13.96 -49.66
C PHE A 19 8.65 -14.01 -48.13
N ALA A 20 9.63 -14.67 -47.52
CA ALA A 20 9.79 -14.60 -46.06
C ALA A 20 10.17 -13.15 -45.69
N GLY A 21 9.16 -12.34 -45.41
CA GLY A 21 9.38 -11.06 -44.76
C GLY A 21 10.09 -11.29 -43.41
N PRO A 22 10.87 -10.34 -42.93
CA PRO A 22 11.55 -10.49 -41.63
C PRO A 22 10.52 -10.86 -40.58
N LYS A 23 10.76 -11.97 -39.84
CA LYS A 23 9.91 -12.37 -38.72
C LYS A 23 9.72 -11.14 -37.84
N PRO A 24 8.50 -10.80 -37.39
CA PRO A 24 8.30 -9.68 -36.52
C PRO A 24 9.23 -9.87 -35.31
N LYS A 25 10.06 -8.87 -35.01
CA LYS A 25 10.91 -8.88 -33.83
C LYS A 25 9.98 -9.10 -32.63
N LYS A 26 10.29 -10.12 -31.81
CA LYS A 26 9.58 -10.36 -30.57
C LYS A 26 9.58 -9.07 -29.78
N ALA A 27 8.42 -8.60 -29.34
CA ALA A 27 8.34 -7.38 -28.54
C ALA A 27 9.20 -7.54 -27.29
N GLU A 28 9.99 -6.51 -26.98
CA GLU A 28 10.83 -6.48 -25.78
C GLU A 28 9.96 -6.60 -24.53
N THR A 29 10.25 -7.55 -23.66
CA THR A 29 9.55 -7.72 -22.39
C THR A 29 10.11 -6.77 -21.33
N TRP A 30 9.37 -6.58 -20.22
CA TRP A 30 9.88 -5.81 -19.08
C TRP A 30 11.16 -6.44 -18.49
N ILE A 31 11.28 -7.78 -18.51
CA ILE A 31 12.50 -8.50 -18.08
C ILE A 31 13.67 -8.16 -19.01
N ASP A 32 13.45 -8.20 -20.33
CA ASP A 32 14.49 -7.84 -21.31
C ASP A 32 14.99 -6.41 -21.10
N ALA A 33 14.06 -5.47 -20.91
CA ALA A 33 14.38 -4.07 -20.68
C ALA A 33 15.13 -3.86 -19.34
N SER A 34 14.72 -4.57 -18.29
CA SER A 34 15.35 -4.52 -16.97
C SER A 34 16.78 -5.06 -16.97
N VAL A 35 16.98 -6.23 -17.57
CA VAL A 35 18.32 -6.84 -17.74
C VAL A 35 19.22 -5.91 -18.55
N LYS A 36 18.69 -5.35 -19.64
CA LYS A 36 19.45 -4.41 -20.48
C LYS A 36 19.88 -3.16 -19.72
N ALA A 37 18.98 -2.55 -18.93
CA ALA A 37 19.30 -1.37 -18.12
C ALA A 37 20.44 -1.64 -17.13
N LYS A 38 20.40 -2.77 -16.42
CA LYS A 38 21.47 -3.18 -15.49
C LYS A 38 22.77 -3.52 -16.22
N SER A 39 22.70 -4.17 -17.37
CA SER A 39 23.87 -4.52 -18.19
C SER A 39 24.56 -3.27 -18.75
N GLU A 40 23.80 -2.29 -19.20
CA GLU A 40 24.33 -1.01 -19.69
C GLU A 40 25.01 -0.22 -18.56
N LEU A 41 24.39 -0.14 -17.37
CA LEU A 41 24.99 0.51 -16.21
C LEU A 41 26.28 -0.21 -15.78
N ARG A 42 26.29 -1.54 -15.73
CA ARG A 42 27.48 -2.35 -15.43
C ARG A 42 28.61 -2.03 -16.40
N SER A 43 28.31 -1.97 -17.70
CA SER A 43 29.30 -1.63 -18.73
C SER A 43 29.85 -0.20 -18.55
N GLN A 44 29.02 0.75 -18.16
CA GLN A 44 29.45 2.13 -17.87
C GLN A 44 30.39 2.18 -16.66
N LEU A 45 30.03 1.48 -15.56
CA LEU A 45 30.85 1.41 -14.36
C LEU A 45 32.22 0.75 -14.64
N GLN A 46 32.24 -0.35 -15.39
CA GLN A 46 33.48 -1.03 -15.77
C GLN A 46 34.40 -0.11 -16.61
N LYS A 47 33.86 0.62 -17.58
CA LYS A 47 34.64 1.57 -18.39
C LYS A 47 35.21 2.73 -17.55
N ALA A 48 34.52 3.09 -16.47
CA ALA A 48 34.93 4.13 -15.54
C ALA A 48 35.93 3.58 -14.47
N GLY A 49 36.18 2.28 -14.41
CA GLY A 49 37.03 1.67 -13.37
C GLY A 49 36.32 1.55 -12.02
N MET A 50 35.01 1.70 -11.99
CA MET A 50 34.19 1.58 -10.77
C MET A 50 33.94 0.13 -10.38
N PRO A 51 33.78 -0.19 -9.08
CA PRO A 51 33.38 -1.52 -8.64
C PRO A 51 31.97 -1.84 -9.14
N VAL A 52 31.81 -3.05 -9.66
CA VAL A 52 30.54 -3.57 -10.19
C VAL A 52 29.79 -4.39 -9.13
N ILE A 53 30.34 -4.51 -7.93
CA ILE A 53 29.83 -5.34 -6.85
C ILE A 53 29.42 -4.45 -5.69
N SER A 54 28.16 -4.60 -5.26
CA SER A 54 27.64 -3.98 -4.05
C SER A 54 28.05 -4.76 -2.81
N LYS A 55 28.32 -4.07 -1.72
CA LYS A 55 28.54 -4.70 -0.40
C LYS A 55 27.20 -4.73 0.36
N TRP A 56 26.72 -5.93 0.69
CA TRP A 56 25.58 -6.14 1.57
C TRP A 56 26.07 -6.38 3.00
N MET A 57 25.67 -5.50 3.91
CA MET A 57 26.07 -5.52 5.31
C MET A 57 24.85 -5.60 6.21
N LYS A 58 24.94 -6.34 7.30
CA LYS A 58 23.92 -6.44 8.35
C LYS A 58 24.42 -5.84 9.65
N ALA A 59 23.50 -5.46 10.52
CA ALA A 59 23.85 -5.03 11.87
C ALA A 59 24.69 -6.08 12.58
N LYS A 60 25.76 -5.63 13.25
CA LYS A 60 26.80 -6.44 13.94
C LYS A 60 27.81 -7.15 13.03
N ASP A 61 27.68 -7.07 11.72
CA ASP A 61 28.76 -7.51 10.83
C ASP A 61 30.01 -6.65 11.09
N LYS A 62 31.18 -7.26 10.99
CA LYS A 62 32.45 -6.52 11.02
C LYS A 62 32.53 -5.61 9.81
N ALA A 63 33.13 -4.43 10.01
CA ALA A 63 33.37 -3.51 8.90
C ALA A 63 34.18 -4.18 7.78
N GLU A 64 33.77 -3.93 6.54
CA GLU A 64 34.42 -4.42 5.35
C GLU A 64 35.07 -3.30 4.54
N PRO A 65 36.27 -3.56 3.94
CA PRO A 65 36.91 -2.56 3.09
C PRO A 65 36.11 -2.32 1.81
N PHE A 66 36.02 -1.05 1.42
CA PHE A 66 35.39 -0.60 0.20
C PHE A 66 36.34 0.33 -0.56
N VAL A 67 36.79 -0.12 -1.73
CA VAL A 67 37.84 0.54 -2.51
C VAL A 67 37.39 0.80 -3.92
N VAL A 68 37.58 2.01 -4.44
CA VAL A 68 37.17 2.46 -5.77
C VAL A 68 38.35 3.14 -6.48
N ASP A 69 38.65 2.72 -7.70
CA ASP A 69 39.55 3.43 -8.61
C ASP A 69 38.83 4.65 -9.22
N LEU A 70 39.43 5.83 -9.13
CA LEU A 70 38.84 7.08 -9.58
C LEU A 70 39.46 7.63 -10.88
N LYS A 71 40.28 6.86 -11.54
CA LYS A 71 41.09 7.30 -12.69
C LYS A 71 40.33 8.02 -13.81
N ASN A 72 39.07 7.66 -14.01
CA ASN A 72 38.24 8.23 -15.08
C ASN A 72 36.94 8.87 -14.53
N CYS A 73 36.94 9.31 -13.29
CA CYS A 73 35.78 9.86 -12.63
C CYS A 73 35.94 11.35 -12.38
N ASN A 74 34.88 12.13 -12.63
CA ASN A 74 34.76 13.53 -12.26
C ASN A 74 33.86 13.74 -11.03
N GLN A 75 33.09 12.70 -10.66
CA GLN A 75 32.29 12.65 -9.45
C GLN A 75 32.29 11.26 -8.84
N LEU A 76 32.12 11.18 -7.53
CA LEU A 76 31.89 9.96 -6.78
C LEU A 76 30.50 10.06 -6.15
N ILE A 77 29.63 9.11 -6.47
CA ILE A 77 28.28 8.98 -5.91
C ILE A 77 28.29 7.77 -4.99
N LEU A 78 28.13 8.00 -3.69
CA LEU A 78 28.00 6.96 -2.68
C LEU A 78 26.51 6.76 -2.36
N ILE A 79 26.01 5.54 -2.53
CA ILE A 79 24.62 5.21 -2.26
C ILE A 79 24.55 4.15 -1.16
N THR A 80 23.63 4.36 -0.22
CA THR A 80 23.21 3.37 0.77
C THR A 80 21.75 3.02 0.54
N SER A 81 21.45 1.74 0.34
CA SER A 81 20.10 1.28 0.07
C SER A 81 19.66 0.16 0.99
N GLY A 82 18.40 0.20 1.44
CA GLY A 82 17.86 -0.76 2.39
C GLY A 82 17.47 -2.12 1.80
N GLY A 83 17.47 -2.28 0.49
CA GLY A 83 17.14 -3.57 -0.13
C GLY A 83 15.68 -4.00 0.07
N PRO A 84 15.39 -5.32 -0.06
CA PRO A 84 14.03 -5.86 -0.04
C PRO A 84 13.36 -5.90 1.34
N ASP A 85 14.12 -5.84 2.41
CA ASP A 85 13.63 -5.85 3.80
C ASP A 85 13.27 -4.45 4.33
N GLY A 86 13.41 -3.44 3.47
CA GLY A 86 13.06 -2.05 3.76
C GLY A 86 14.22 -1.24 4.28
N THR A 87 13.92 -0.14 4.96
CA THR A 87 14.93 0.83 5.44
C THR A 87 14.94 0.98 6.96
N GLY A 88 14.26 0.10 7.68
CA GLY A 88 14.15 0.18 9.13
C GLY A 88 15.48 -0.07 9.85
N TYR A 89 15.98 0.93 10.59
CA TYR A 89 17.24 0.85 11.35
C TYR A 89 18.50 0.74 10.50
N ASP A 90 18.49 1.17 9.26
CA ASP A 90 19.58 1.11 8.29
C ASP A 90 20.59 2.24 8.47
N HIS A 91 21.24 2.25 9.61
CA HIS A 91 22.22 3.24 10.04
C HIS A 91 23.58 3.02 9.36
N ALA A 92 23.68 3.32 8.06
CA ALA A 92 24.88 3.08 7.27
C ALA A 92 26.03 4.01 7.63
N VAL A 93 27.24 3.45 7.66
CA VAL A 93 28.48 4.16 7.93
C VAL A 93 29.51 3.87 6.85
N TRP A 94 30.12 4.94 6.33
CA TRP A 94 31.35 4.94 5.55
C TRP A 94 32.48 5.38 6.49
N GLY A 95 33.08 4.43 7.22
CA GLY A 95 34.16 4.69 8.19
C GLY A 95 35.50 4.89 7.49
N ASN A 96 36.34 5.78 8.01
CA ASN A 96 37.62 6.15 7.42
C ASN A 96 37.55 6.51 5.92
N ALA A 97 36.44 7.13 5.52
CA ALA A 97 36.18 7.50 4.13
C ALA A 97 37.14 8.62 3.66
N ARG A 98 37.89 8.35 2.61
CA ARG A 98 38.93 9.27 2.12
C ARG A 98 39.25 9.08 0.64
N PHE A 99 39.69 10.15 0.02
CA PHE A 99 40.39 10.10 -1.24
C PHE A 99 41.87 9.88 -1.02
N ILE A 100 42.50 9.08 -1.87
CA ILE A 100 43.97 8.91 -1.93
C ILE A 100 44.46 9.65 -3.16
N THR A 101 45.45 10.50 -2.96
CA THR A 101 46.11 11.27 -4.02
C THR A 101 47.24 10.45 -4.69
N ALA A 102 47.75 10.93 -5.82
CA ALA A 102 48.80 10.21 -6.58
C ALA A 102 50.11 10.05 -5.81
N ASP A 103 50.40 10.92 -4.84
CA ASP A 103 51.56 10.84 -3.94
C ASP A 103 51.32 9.95 -2.70
N GLY A 104 50.12 9.35 -2.58
CA GLY A 104 49.73 8.48 -1.46
C GLY A 104 49.13 9.23 -0.26
N SER A 105 48.97 10.53 -0.30
CA SER A 105 48.37 11.31 0.77
C SER A 105 46.86 11.03 0.88
N SER A 106 46.29 11.20 2.08
CA SER A 106 44.88 11.02 2.34
C SER A 106 44.15 12.37 2.47
N VAL A 107 42.96 12.47 1.84
CA VAL A 107 42.03 13.61 2.00
C VAL A 107 40.72 13.04 2.51
N TRP A 108 40.39 13.33 3.78
CA TRP A 108 39.20 12.78 4.44
C TRP A 108 37.90 13.38 3.92
N LEU A 109 36.87 12.54 3.69
CA LEU A 109 35.59 12.99 3.17
C LEU A 109 34.83 13.92 4.13
N ASP A 110 34.99 13.72 5.44
CA ASP A 110 34.39 14.59 6.45
C ASP A 110 34.95 16.04 6.44
N GLN A 111 36.06 16.27 5.75
CA GLN A 111 36.70 17.59 5.55
C GLN A 111 36.32 18.22 4.20
N ILE A 112 35.58 17.51 3.34
CA ILE A 112 35.17 17.97 2.01
C ILE A 112 33.63 18.14 2.00
N PRO A 113 33.10 19.29 1.58
CA PRO A 113 31.67 19.42 1.40
C PRO A 113 31.21 18.52 0.25
N PHE A 114 30.13 17.75 0.46
CA PHE A 114 29.45 17.07 -0.63
C PHE A 114 28.62 18.08 -1.44
N GLU A 115 28.55 17.89 -2.76
CA GLU A 115 27.73 18.74 -3.64
C GLU A 115 26.24 18.46 -3.47
N TYR A 116 25.89 17.21 -3.13
CA TYR A 116 24.54 16.76 -2.83
C TYR A 116 24.58 15.70 -1.73
N GLY A 117 23.65 15.80 -0.77
CA GLY A 117 23.55 14.83 0.31
C GLY A 117 22.13 14.71 0.83
N VAL A 118 21.59 13.48 0.78
CA VAL A 118 20.28 13.12 1.33
C VAL A 118 20.39 11.78 2.05
N ALA A 119 19.63 11.62 3.13
CA ALA A 119 19.44 10.35 3.84
C ALA A 119 17.96 9.99 3.87
N GLY A 120 17.64 8.71 3.92
CA GLY A 120 16.28 8.21 3.99
C GLY A 120 15.55 8.58 5.29
N TRP A 121 16.32 8.78 6.34
CA TRP A 121 15.86 9.30 7.62
C TRP A 121 16.96 10.19 8.23
N ASP A 122 16.57 11.26 8.95
CA ASP A 122 17.48 12.30 9.43
C ASP A 122 18.25 12.98 8.27
N LYS A 123 19.50 13.28 8.44
CA LYS A 123 20.40 13.90 7.45
C LYS A 123 21.76 13.22 7.47
N PRO A 124 22.54 13.32 6.38
CA PRO A 124 23.93 12.90 6.42
C PRO A 124 24.72 13.64 7.51
N ARG A 125 25.60 12.93 8.22
CA ARG A 125 26.42 13.47 9.30
C ARG A 125 27.87 13.05 9.14
N THR A 126 28.76 13.91 9.61
CA THR A 126 30.20 13.62 9.67
C THR A 126 30.60 13.22 11.09
N ASN A 127 31.33 12.12 11.24
CA ASN A 127 31.98 11.63 12.48
C ASN A 127 31.04 11.27 13.63
N ILE A 128 29.74 11.55 13.50
CA ILE A 128 28.71 11.21 14.49
C ILE A 128 27.51 10.52 13.85
N ASN A 129 26.86 9.66 14.61
CA ASN A 129 25.62 8.99 14.22
C ASN A 129 24.37 9.89 14.49
N ALA A 130 23.19 9.37 14.20
CA ALA A 130 21.92 10.06 14.41
C ALA A 130 21.68 10.51 15.88
N ASN A 131 22.26 9.80 16.84
CA ASN A 131 22.15 10.11 18.27
C ASN A 131 23.21 11.14 18.73
N GLY A 132 24.02 11.69 17.82
CA GLY A 132 25.09 12.64 18.16
C GLY A 132 26.33 11.99 18.82
N LYS A 133 26.43 10.65 18.78
CA LYS A 133 27.57 9.90 19.33
C LYS A 133 28.60 9.58 18.22
N PRO A 134 29.90 9.38 18.56
CA PRO A 134 30.88 8.90 17.59
C PRO A 134 30.42 7.62 16.87
N ILE A 135 30.62 7.57 15.56
CA ILE A 135 30.27 6.40 14.75
C ILE A 135 31.10 5.17 15.14
N ARG A 136 30.46 4.00 15.15
CA ARG A 136 31.08 2.72 15.47
C ARG A 136 30.47 1.61 14.61
N ILE A 137 31.33 0.65 14.18
CA ILE A 137 30.87 -0.55 13.48
C ILE A 137 31.43 -1.76 14.24
N ALA A 138 30.55 -2.65 14.71
CA ALA A 138 30.91 -3.87 15.46
C ALA A 138 31.95 -3.60 16.58
N GLY A 139 31.73 -2.54 17.37
CA GLY A 139 32.59 -2.13 18.48
C GLY A 139 33.80 -1.26 18.09
N LYS A 140 34.18 -1.19 16.81
CA LYS A 140 35.29 -0.36 16.33
C LYS A 140 34.86 1.09 16.15
N PRO A 141 35.46 2.08 16.85
CA PRO A 141 35.21 3.50 16.66
C PRO A 141 35.91 4.04 15.41
N TYR A 142 35.36 5.11 14.83
CA TYR A 142 35.91 5.84 13.69
C TYR A 142 36.02 7.32 14.02
N GLU A 143 37.22 7.91 13.88
CA GLU A 143 37.44 9.34 14.04
C GLU A 143 36.96 10.12 12.79
N HIS A 144 37.08 9.49 11.62
CA HIS A 144 36.65 10.02 10.33
C HIS A 144 35.58 9.12 9.71
N GLY A 145 34.50 9.71 9.18
CA GLY A 145 33.51 8.96 8.43
C GLY A 145 32.22 9.70 8.19
N MET A 146 31.38 9.08 7.37
CA MET A 146 30.07 9.60 7.00
C MET A 146 28.99 8.64 7.50
N PHE A 147 28.02 9.17 8.23
CA PHE A 147 26.77 8.50 8.55
C PHE A 147 25.72 8.91 7.53
N CYS A 148 25.03 7.94 6.92
CA CYS A 148 23.97 8.20 5.96
C CYS A 148 22.94 7.07 5.98
N HIS A 149 21.78 7.31 6.61
CA HIS A 149 20.71 6.30 6.68
C HIS A 149 20.19 5.94 5.28
N ALA A 150 19.95 4.64 5.01
CA ALA A 150 19.35 4.21 3.75
C ALA A 150 17.86 4.65 3.65
N ASN A 151 17.33 5.02 2.48
CA ASN A 151 18.07 5.19 1.21
C ASN A 151 18.75 6.54 1.20
N GLY A 152 20.06 6.53 1.07
CA GLY A 152 20.85 7.74 1.13
C GLY A 152 21.76 7.90 -0.08
N THR A 153 22.08 9.15 -0.43
CA THR A 153 22.97 9.50 -1.54
C THR A 153 23.88 10.65 -1.14
N LEU A 154 25.18 10.47 -1.36
CA LEU A 154 26.19 11.52 -1.19
C LEU A 154 26.95 11.67 -2.51
N ILE A 155 27.09 12.91 -3.02
CA ILE A 155 27.83 13.19 -4.25
C ILE A 155 29.01 14.10 -3.91
N TYR A 156 30.22 13.65 -4.28
CA TYR A 156 31.47 14.38 -4.10
C TYR A 156 32.12 14.67 -5.45
N PRO A 157 32.69 15.87 -5.65
CA PRO A 157 33.52 16.15 -6.81
C PRO A 157 34.83 15.37 -6.71
N VAL A 158 35.26 14.80 -7.80
CA VAL A 158 36.57 14.11 -7.90
C VAL A 158 37.56 15.01 -8.65
N LYS A 159 38.62 15.42 -7.94
CA LYS A 159 39.69 16.20 -8.53
C LYS A 159 40.67 15.29 -9.26
N SER A 160 41.42 15.84 -10.22
CA SER A 160 42.37 15.09 -11.03
C SER A 160 43.53 14.45 -10.23
N GLU A 161 43.81 14.99 -9.04
CA GLU A 161 44.81 14.46 -8.11
C GLU A 161 44.33 13.23 -7.33
N TYR A 162 43.02 12.96 -7.28
CA TYR A 162 42.47 11.82 -6.57
C TYR A 162 42.51 10.58 -7.46
N VAL A 163 43.24 9.56 -7.04
CA VAL A 163 43.41 8.31 -7.79
C VAL A 163 42.55 7.18 -7.28
N ARG A 164 42.13 7.23 -6.00
CA ARG A 164 41.37 6.17 -5.35
C ARG A 164 40.53 6.71 -4.21
N PHE A 165 39.36 6.10 -4.00
CA PHE A 165 38.53 6.25 -2.81
C PHE A 165 38.69 4.99 -1.95
N GLU A 166 38.79 5.17 -0.64
CA GLU A 166 38.82 4.09 0.34
C GLU A 166 37.89 4.38 1.50
N ALA A 167 37.17 3.35 1.97
CA ALA A 167 36.37 3.38 3.18
C ALA A 167 36.27 1.98 3.81
N GLU A 168 35.81 1.93 5.04
CA GLU A 168 35.27 0.72 5.68
C GLU A 168 33.77 0.89 5.84
N VAL A 169 32.98 -0.07 5.32
CA VAL A 169 31.52 0.03 5.34
C VAL A 169 30.90 -0.90 6.37
N GLY A 170 29.80 -0.48 6.95
CA GLY A 170 29.04 -1.27 7.91
C GLY A 170 27.87 -0.49 8.50
N ILE A 171 27.20 -1.10 9.46
CA ILE A 171 26.05 -0.50 10.16
C ILE A 171 26.49 0.00 11.53
N ASP A 172 26.06 1.21 11.90
CA ASP A 172 26.39 1.82 13.20
C ASP A 172 25.83 0.99 14.36
N ASP A 173 26.62 0.85 15.43
CA ASP A 173 26.27 0.08 16.63
C ASP A 173 25.01 0.58 17.36
N ALA A 174 24.51 1.76 17.02
CA ALA A 174 23.21 2.24 17.51
C ALA A 174 22.04 1.47 16.90
N SER A 175 22.25 0.71 15.83
CA SER A 175 21.29 -0.18 15.22
C SER A 175 21.57 -1.65 15.56
N ASN A 176 20.50 -2.38 15.93
CA ASN A 176 20.59 -3.81 16.24
C ASN A 176 20.06 -4.73 15.12
N THR A 177 19.41 -4.19 14.10
CA THR A 177 18.63 -4.97 13.12
C THR A 177 18.72 -4.44 11.69
N GLY A 178 19.40 -3.43 11.35
CA GLY A 178 19.48 -2.89 9.98
C GLY A 178 20.25 -3.78 9.00
N SER A 179 20.01 -3.56 7.71
CA SER A 179 20.74 -4.19 6.61
C SER A 179 20.87 -3.25 5.41
N VAL A 180 22.05 -3.04 4.88
CA VAL A 180 22.35 -2.00 3.89
C VAL A 180 23.19 -2.53 2.75
N PHE A 181 22.83 -2.17 1.52
CA PHE A 181 23.72 -2.23 0.36
C PHE A 181 24.52 -0.93 0.22
N PHE A 182 25.81 -1.05 0.06
CA PHE A 182 26.72 0.06 -0.21
C PHE A 182 27.16 0.03 -1.67
N HIS A 183 27.00 1.15 -2.37
CA HIS A 183 27.36 1.30 -3.77
C HIS A 183 28.22 2.54 -3.99
N ALA A 184 29.13 2.46 -4.98
CA ALA A 184 29.82 3.62 -5.51
C ALA A 184 29.62 3.70 -7.03
N LEU A 185 29.21 4.86 -7.51
CA LEU A 185 28.87 5.11 -8.90
C LEU A 185 29.49 6.42 -9.38
N ASN A 186 29.58 6.60 -10.70
CA ASN A 186 29.89 7.90 -11.31
C ASN A 186 28.72 8.46 -12.15
N VAL A 187 27.60 7.73 -12.23
CA VAL A 187 26.38 8.11 -12.95
C VAL A 187 25.17 7.52 -12.26
N LEU A 188 24.07 8.28 -12.17
CA LEU A 188 22.78 7.79 -11.66
C LEU A 188 21.93 7.18 -12.78
N PRO A 189 21.22 6.06 -12.54
CA PRO A 189 20.38 5.39 -13.53
C PRO A 189 18.99 6.05 -13.73
N THR A 190 18.80 7.30 -13.37
CA THR A 190 17.50 7.99 -13.34
C THR A 190 16.75 7.95 -14.68
N ALA A 191 17.48 8.09 -15.80
CA ALA A 191 16.85 8.01 -17.12
C ALA A 191 16.32 6.61 -17.44
N ALA A 192 17.08 5.56 -17.09
CA ALA A 192 16.66 4.16 -17.26
C ALA A 192 15.47 3.82 -16.36
N ALA A 193 15.48 4.27 -15.10
CA ALA A 193 14.39 4.11 -14.16
C ALA A 193 13.09 4.74 -14.67
N LYS A 194 13.17 5.96 -15.20
CA LYS A 194 12.04 6.66 -15.78
C LYS A 194 11.46 5.91 -16.99
N GLN A 195 12.30 5.48 -17.92
CA GLN A 195 11.87 4.73 -19.11
C GLN A 195 11.18 3.40 -18.75
N LEU A 196 11.72 2.66 -17.78
CA LEU A 196 11.10 1.42 -17.30
C LEU A 196 9.72 1.68 -16.67
N SER A 197 9.60 2.70 -15.83
CA SER A 197 8.33 3.04 -15.16
C SER A 197 7.26 3.50 -16.14
N GLU A 198 7.63 4.25 -17.17
CA GLU A 198 6.69 4.74 -18.20
C GLU A 198 6.24 3.61 -19.13
N LYS A 199 7.13 2.69 -19.48
CA LYS A 199 6.84 1.61 -20.44
C LYS A 199 6.16 0.39 -19.81
N TYR A 200 6.43 0.10 -18.55
CA TYR A 200 5.93 -1.09 -17.83
C TYR A 200 5.41 -0.74 -16.43
N PRO A 201 4.39 0.15 -16.31
CA PRO A 201 3.98 0.70 -15.02
C PRO A 201 3.51 -0.37 -14.02
N ASP A 202 2.78 -1.39 -14.47
CA ASP A 202 2.23 -2.42 -13.60
C ASP A 202 3.34 -3.35 -13.06
N GLN A 203 4.22 -3.84 -13.95
CA GLN A 203 5.31 -4.74 -13.58
C GLN A 203 6.34 -4.03 -12.71
N ILE A 204 6.68 -2.79 -13.05
CA ILE A 204 7.61 -1.99 -12.25
C ILE A 204 6.98 -1.58 -10.92
N GLY A 205 5.67 -1.30 -10.88
CA GLY A 205 4.94 -1.06 -9.63
C GLY A 205 5.00 -2.28 -8.69
N MET A 206 4.80 -3.47 -9.22
CA MET A 206 4.92 -4.73 -8.50
C MET A 206 6.37 -4.96 -8.02
N LEU A 207 7.34 -4.71 -8.88
CA LEU A 207 8.77 -4.83 -8.56
C LEU A 207 9.15 -3.90 -7.40
N ASN A 208 8.76 -2.62 -7.47
CA ASN A 208 9.03 -1.63 -6.43
C ASN A 208 8.47 -2.05 -5.06
N SER A 209 7.31 -2.71 -5.04
CA SER A 209 6.71 -3.19 -3.79
C SER A 209 7.51 -4.30 -3.10
N GLN A 210 8.37 -5.01 -3.83
CA GLN A 210 9.14 -6.15 -3.35
C GLN A 210 10.66 -5.88 -3.30
N MET A 211 11.18 -5.03 -4.17
CA MET A 211 12.61 -4.77 -4.32
C MET A 211 13.06 -3.41 -3.78
N GLY A 212 12.16 -2.63 -3.19
CA GLY A 212 12.43 -1.25 -2.82
C GLY A 212 12.31 -0.29 -4.01
N GLU A 213 12.88 0.91 -3.89
CA GLU A 213 12.78 1.90 -4.95
C GLU A 213 13.56 1.46 -6.21
N LEU A 214 13.01 1.76 -7.39
CA LEU A 214 13.55 1.34 -8.68
C LEU A 214 14.99 1.81 -8.90
N ASP A 215 15.31 3.05 -8.50
CA ASP A 215 16.68 3.59 -8.61
C ASP A 215 17.66 2.75 -7.78
N THR A 216 17.26 2.37 -6.57
CA THR A 216 18.04 1.52 -5.66
C THR A 216 18.27 0.12 -6.23
N TRP A 217 17.23 -0.46 -6.83
CA TRP A 217 17.34 -1.77 -7.47
C TRP A 217 18.29 -1.72 -8.69
N LEU A 218 18.21 -0.68 -9.53
CA LEU A 218 19.06 -0.56 -10.71
C LEU A 218 20.54 -0.38 -10.36
N VAL A 219 20.88 0.36 -9.29
CA VAL A 219 22.28 0.55 -8.87
C VAL A 219 22.93 -0.74 -8.36
N THR A 220 22.15 -1.71 -7.90
CA THR A 220 22.65 -3.05 -7.57
C THR A 220 22.76 -3.88 -8.85
N VAL A 221 23.88 -3.74 -9.55
CA VAL A 221 24.07 -4.28 -10.89
C VAL A 221 24.33 -5.79 -10.98
N ASP A 222 24.57 -6.46 -9.85
CA ASP A 222 24.56 -7.91 -9.72
C ASP A 222 23.15 -8.46 -9.46
N ALA A 223 23.03 -9.75 -9.19
CA ALA A 223 21.75 -10.43 -8.98
C ALA A 223 21.37 -10.58 -7.50
N SER A 224 22.00 -9.83 -6.59
CA SER A 224 21.85 -10.05 -5.13
C SER A 224 20.46 -9.64 -4.63
N ILE A 225 19.88 -8.54 -5.11
CA ILE A 225 18.53 -8.12 -4.74
C ILE A 225 17.49 -9.10 -5.27
N GLU A 226 17.56 -9.45 -6.56
CA GLU A 226 16.65 -10.40 -7.18
C GLU A 226 16.63 -11.74 -6.42
N LYS A 227 17.81 -12.24 -6.04
CA LYS A 227 17.93 -13.45 -5.23
C LYS A 227 17.20 -13.33 -3.91
N GLN A 228 17.44 -12.25 -3.15
CA GLN A 228 16.80 -12.04 -1.85
C GLN A 228 15.28 -11.95 -1.98
N VAL A 229 14.79 -11.25 -3.00
CA VAL A 229 13.36 -11.11 -3.24
C VAL A 229 12.71 -12.46 -3.54
N VAL A 230 13.28 -13.25 -4.45
CA VAL A 230 12.68 -14.56 -4.78
C VAL A 230 12.77 -15.55 -3.61
N GLU A 231 13.83 -15.50 -2.79
CA GLU A 231 13.94 -16.26 -1.54
C GLU A 231 12.85 -15.84 -0.53
N GLY A 232 12.69 -14.53 -0.33
CA GLY A 232 11.67 -13.98 0.56
C GLY A 232 10.25 -14.32 0.12
N MET A 233 9.95 -14.20 -1.16
CA MET A 233 8.65 -14.56 -1.73
C MET A 233 8.39 -16.07 -1.67
N ALA A 234 9.37 -16.91 -1.98
CA ALA A 234 9.23 -18.35 -1.87
C ALA A 234 8.90 -18.78 -0.43
N ASN A 235 9.47 -18.10 0.57
CA ASN A 235 9.17 -18.37 1.98
C ASN A 235 7.73 -18.01 2.40
N LYS A 236 7.01 -17.19 1.63
CA LYS A 236 5.58 -16.88 1.85
C LYS A 236 4.66 -17.97 1.31
N LEU A 237 5.16 -18.89 0.49
CA LEU A 237 4.38 -20.02 -0.01
C LEU A 237 4.25 -21.10 1.06
N LYS A 238 3.09 -21.73 1.13
CA LYS A 238 2.81 -22.88 2.04
C LYS A 238 3.74 -24.06 1.78
N ASP A 239 4.09 -24.29 0.51
CA ASP A 239 5.13 -25.22 0.10
C ASP A 239 6.10 -24.52 -0.85
N SER A 240 7.32 -24.34 -0.41
CA SER A 240 8.38 -23.61 -1.12
C SER A 240 9.47 -24.52 -1.70
N ALA A 241 9.39 -25.83 -1.51
CA ALA A 241 10.50 -26.75 -1.83
C ALA A 241 10.94 -26.65 -3.30
N TYR A 242 9.98 -26.68 -4.22
CA TYR A 242 10.24 -26.58 -5.65
C TYR A 242 10.95 -25.28 -6.04
N PHE A 243 10.47 -24.14 -5.55
CA PHE A 243 11.08 -22.84 -5.88
C PHE A 243 12.44 -22.65 -5.22
N LYS A 244 12.64 -23.13 -3.99
CA LYS A 244 13.95 -23.13 -3.33
C LYS A 244 15.00 -23.91 -4.10
N ASP A 245 14.59 -25.01 -4.72
CA ASP A 245 15.47 -25.78 -5.59
C ASP A 245 15.85 -25.01 -6.86
N LEU A 246 14.89 -24.39 -7.53
CA LEU A 246 15.15 -23.54 -8.69
C LEU A 246 16.04 -22.35 -8.33
N ILE A 247 15.84 -21.69 -7.19
CA ILE A 247 16.69 -20.60 -6.71
C ILE A 247 18.14 -21.07 -6.53
N ARG A 248 18.35 -22.27 -5.96
CA ARG A 248 19.71 -22.87 -5.84
C ARG A 248 20.35 -23.12 -7.20
N GLN A 249 19.57 -23.59 -8.18
CA GLN A 249 20.07 -23.79 -9.54
C GLN A 249 20.47 -22.46 -10.21
N VAL A 250 19.70 -21.39 -10.03
CA VAL A 250 20.05 -20.06 -10.56
C VAL A 250 21.28 -19.49 -9.85
N ALA A 251 21.46 -19.75 -8.56
CA ALA A 251 22.58 -19.19 -7.78
C ALA A 251 23.97 -19.63 -8.26
N VAL A 252 24.08 -20.72 -9.02
CA VAL A 252 25.35 -21.19 -9.60
C VAL A 252 25.59 -20.71 -11.03
N GLU A 253 24.67 -19.94 -11.61
CA GLU A 253 24.84 -19.30 -12.92
C GLU A 253 25.98 -18.29 -12.86
N LYS A 254 26.87 -18.33 -13.84
CA LYS A 254 28.07 -17.48 -13.89
C LYS A 254 27.84 -16.16 -14.64
N ASP A 255 26.96 -16.19 -15.63
CA ASP A 255 26.63 -14.99 -16.39
C ASP A 255 25.58 -14.17 -15.63
N ILE A 256 25.97 -12.97 -15.23
CA ILE A 256 25.14 -12.10 -14.38
C ILE A 256 23.84 -11.73 -15.06
N ASP A 257 23.83 -11.41 -16.35
CA ASP A 257 22.63 -11.04 -17.09
C ASP A 257 21.65 -12.21 -17.18
N THR A 258 22.16 -13.41 -17.41
CA THR A 258 21.36 -14.64 -17.38
C THR A 258 20.84 -14.93 -15.98
N GLN A 259 21.65 -14.69 -14.95
CA GLN A 259 21.26 -14.89 -13.56
C GLN A 259 20.13 -13.93 -13.15
N ILE A 260 20.26 -12.64 -13.44
CA ILE A 260 19.21 -11.63 -13.22
C ILE A 260 17.92 -12.05 -13.95
N ARG A 261 18.02 -12.39 -15.24
CA ARG A 261 16.89 -12.83 -16.05
C ARG A 261 16.14 -14.00 -15.39
N LYS A 262 16.85 -15.04 -15.01
CA LYS A 262 16.26 -16.23 -14.40
C LYS A 262 15.59 -15.92 -13.05
N TYR A 263 16.15 -15.02 -12.24
CA TYR A 263 15.51 -14.58 -11.00
C TYR A 263 14.25 -13.76 -11.27
N LEU A 264 14.23 -12.87 -12.26
CA LEU A 264 13.02 -12.12 -12.62
C LEU A 264 11.92 -13.04 -13.18
N GLU A 265 12.28 -14.06 -13.96
CA GLU A 265 11.35 -15.11 -14.40
C GLU A 265 10.81 -15.95 -13.23
N LEU A 266 11.64 -16.25 -12.23
CA LEU A 266 11.21 -16.90 -10.99
C LEU A 266 10.30 -15.98 -10.16
N PHE A 267 10.59 -14.68 -10.12
CA PHE A 267 9.74 -13.69 -9.48
C PHE A 267 8.32 -13.75 -10.03
N GLU A 268 8.14 -13.69 -11.36
CA GLU A 268 6.81 -13.79 -11.98
C GLU A 268 6.09 -15.10 -11.62
N LYS A 269 6.82 -16.22 -11.67
CA LYS A 269 6.24 -17.54 -11.34
C LYS A 269 5.80 -17.63 -9.89
N ILE A 270 6.63 -17.18 -8.95
CA ILE A 270 6.33 -17.21 -7.52
C ILE A 270 5.19 -16.25 -7.20
N GLN A 271 5.21 -15.05 -7.78
CA GLN A 271 4.14 -14.06 -7.62
C GLN A 271 2.79 -14.63 -8.08
N ASN A 272 2.76 -15.24 -9.27
CA ASN A 272 1.58 -15.89 -9.80
C ASN A 272 1.01 -17.01 -8.89
N VAL A 273 1.89 -17.83 -8.31
CA VAL A 273 1.49 -18.86 -7.34
C VAL A 273 1.01 -18.25 -6.03
N TYR A 274 1.68 -17.21 -5.55
CA TYR A 274 1.32 -16.53 -4.31
C TYR A 274 -0.03 -15.83 -4.40
N GLU A 275 -0.35 -15.19 -5.52
CA GLU A 275 -1.66 -14.58 -5.77
C GLU A 275 -2.77 -15.64 -5.71
N VAL A 276 -2.60 -16.76 -6.42
CA VAL A 276 -3.57 -17.87 -6.40
C VAL A 276 -3.69 -18.46 -5.00
N GLN A 277 -2.58 -18.67 -4.28
CA GLN A 277 -2.60 -19.14 -2.90
C GLN A 277 -3.41 -18.19 -2.00
N SER A 278 -3.16 -16.89 -2.12
CA SER A 278 -3.83 -15.88 -1.28
C SER A 278 -5.34 -15.85 -1.49
N GLU A 279 -5.80 -16.02 -2.73
CA GLU A 279 -7.22 -16.11 -3.05
C GLU A 279 -7.84 -17.43 -2.58
N LEU A 280 -7.11 -18.55 -2.69
CA LEU A 280 -7.55 -19.86 -2.21
C LEU A 280 -7.74 -19.90 -0.69
N GLU A 281 -7.04 -19.08 0.08
CA GLU A 281 -7.25 -18.95 1.53
C GLU A 281 -8.67 -18.47 1.88
N TRP A 282 -9.32 -17.76 0.97
CA TRP A 282 -10.70 -17.31 1.09
C TRP A 282 -11.71 -18.24 0.40
N LEU A 283 -11.27 -19.39 -0.09
CA LEU A 283 -12.13 -20.39 -0.70
C LEU A 283 -12.73 -21.33 0.38
N ASN A 284 -13.78 -20.86 1.04
CA ASN A 284 -14.50 -21.65 2.03
C ASN A 284 -15.67 -22.39 1.35
N ILE A 285 -15.47 -23.65 1.00
CA ILE A 285 -16.46 -24.47 0.29
C ILE A 285 -17.76 -24.66 1.08
N GLU A 286 -17.69 -24.82 2.40
CA GLU A 286 -18.89 -25.00 3.22
C GLU A 286 -19.72 -23.71 3.27
N ALA A 287 -19.07 -22.55 3.39
CA ALA A 287 -19.76 -21.27 3.32
C ALA A 287 -20.42 -21.05 1.94
N ILE A 288 -19.73 -21.44 0.85
CA ILE A 288 -20.29 -21.33 -0.50
C ILE A 288 -21.50 -22.26 -0.70
N LYS A 289 -21.46 -23.48 -0.16
CA LYS A 289 -22.62 -24.39 -0.17
C LYS A 289 -23.84 -23.78 0.52
N LEU A 290 -23.63 -23.18 1.70
CA LEU A 290 -24.70 -22.51 2.44
C LEU A 290 -25.23 -21.30 1.66
N ALA A 291 -24.35 -20.46 1.13
CA ALA A 291 -24.73 -19.30 0.34
C ALA A 291 -25.50 -19.71 -0.93
N PHE A 292 -25.02 -20.72 -1.67
CA PHE A 292 -25.70 -21.21 -2.86
C PHE A 292 -27.08 -21.79 -2.54
N ALA A 293 -27.22 -22.56 -1.46
CA ALA A 293 -28.50 -23.13 -1.00
C ALA A 293 -29.49 -22.03 -0.60
N ASP A 294 -29.01 -20.92 -0.05
CA ASP A 294 -29.85 -19.77 0.31
C ASP A 294 -30.25 -18.94 -0.91
N MET A 295 -29.30 -18.64 -1.81
CA MET A 295 -29.58 -17.91 -3.05
C MET A 295 -30.58 -18.64 -3.95
N LYS A 296 -30.56 -19.98 -3.98
CA LYS A 296 -31.57 -20.76 -4.73
C LYS A 296 -33.01 -20.55 -4.26
N LYS A 297 -33.24 -20.04 -3.05
CA LYS A 297 -34.56 -19.71 -2.52
C LYS A 297 -35.01 -18.30 -2.89
N GLN A 298 -34.09 -17.46 -3.37
CA GLN A 298 -34.37 -16.06 -3.66
C GLN A 298 -35.04 -15.90 -5.02
N GLN A 299 -36.05 -15.05 -5.08
CA GLN A 299 -36.70 -14.70 -6.33
C GLN A 299 -35.74 -13.99 -7.27
N GLY A 300 -35.64 -14.42 -8.51
CA GLY A 300 -34.75 -13.86 -9.52
C GLY A 300 -33.36 -14.49 -9.59
N TYR A 301 -33.01 -15.43 -8.68
CA TYR A 301 -31.76 -16.17 -8.80
C TYR A 301 -31.86 -17.29 -9.85
N ASP A 302 -31.02 -17.23 -10.89
CA ASP A 302 -30.98 -18.24 -11.95
C ASP A 302 -30.15 -19.46 -11.51
N ALA A 303 -30.77 -20.33 -10.70
CA ALA A 303 -30.11 -21.52 -10.19
C ALA A 303 -29.64 -22.46 -11.32
N ALA A 304 -30.38 -22.54 -12.43
CA ALA A 304 -30.02 -23.42 -13.57
C ALA A 304 -28.72 -22.98 -14.24
N LYS A 305 -28.47 -21.68 -14.33
CA LYS A 305 -27.23 -21.09 -14.84
C LYS A 305 -26.03 -21.41 -13.95
N TYR A 306 -26.19 -21.36 -12.63
CA TYR A 306 -25.06 -21.42 -11.68
C TYR A 306 -24.81 -22.83 -11.14
N GLU A 307 -25.76 -23.77 -11.24
CA GLU A 307 -25.60 -25.14 -10.75
C GLU A 307 -24.44 -25.92 -11.43
N PRO A 308 -24.21 -25.81 -12.75
CA PRO A 308 -23.03 -26.41 -13.39
C PRO A 308 -21.72 -25.85 -12.84
N LEU A 309 -21.61 -24.54 -12.65
CA LEU A 309 -20.43 -23.87 -12.09
C LEU A 309 -20.17 -24.31 -10.65
N PHE A 310 -21.24 -24.45 -9.85
CA PHE A 310 -21.16 -24.95 -8.48
C PHE A 310 -20.64 -26.39 -8.42
N ASN A 311 -21.16 -27.29 -9.27
CA ASN A 311 -20.70 -28.67 -9.35
C ASN A 311 -19.25 -28.78 -9.82
N GLU A 312 -18.84 -27.97 -10.79
CA GLU A 312 -17.45 -27.87 -11.23
C GLU A 312 -16.54 -27.38 -10.09
N LEU A 313 -16.93 -26.31 -9.37
CA LEU A 313 -16.21 -25.81 -8.20
C LEU A 313 -15.99 -26.92 -7.16
N LEU A 314 -17.04 -27.68 -6.83
CA LEU A 314 -16.93 -28.80 -5.89
C LEU A 314 -15.98 -29.90 -6.40
N SER A 315 -16.02 -30.19 -7.69
CA SER A 315 -15.15 -31.18 -8.32
C SER A 315 -13.68 -30.77 -8.27
N LEU A 316 -13.38 -29.51 -8.64
CA LEU A 316 -12.04 -28.93 -8.60
C LEU A 316 -11.50 -28.89 -7.16
N SER A 317 -12.33 -28.48 -6.21
CA SER A 317 -11.93 -28.41 -4.79
C SER A 317 -11.62 -29.78 -4.20
N LYS A 318 -12.29 -30.86 -4.63
CA LYS A 318 -12.00 -32.23 -4.19
C LYS A 318 -10.65 -32.73 -4.68
N LYS A 319 -10.19 -32.31 -5.86
CA LYS A 319 -8.84 -32.65 -6.36
C LYS A 319 -7.73 -32.04 -5.50
N GLY A 320 -8.03 -30.92 -4.84
CA GLY A 320 -7.05 -30.10 -4.15
C GLY A 320 -6.16 -29.32 -5.11
N PHE A 321 -5.41 -28.33 -4.58
CA PHE A 321 -4.62 -27.41 -5.39
C PHE A 321 -3.11 -27.47 -5.08
N ASN A 322 -2.62 -28.47 -4.36
CA ASN A 322 -1.22 -28.53 -3.90
C ASN A 322 -0.18 -28.45 -5.04
N ALA A 323 -0.54 -28.93 -6.24
CA ALA A 323 0.39 -28.87 -7.39
C ALA A 323 0.66 -27.45 -7.91
N ILE A 324 -0.05 -26.39 -7.43
CA ILE A 324 0.30 -25.00 -7.73
C ILE A 324 1.71 -24.65 -7.25
N TYR A 325 2.16 -25.24 -6.14
CA TYR A 325 3.47 -25.00 -5.56
C TYR A 325 4.62 -25.58 -6.39
N GLN A 326 4.35 -26.47 -7.34
CA GLN A 326 5.28 -26.90 -8.38
C GLN A 326 5.13 -26.09 -9.67
N ASN A 327 4.42 -24.95 -9.63
CA ASN A 327 4.09 -24.13 -10.80
C ASN A 327 3.42 -24.94 -11.93
N ASN A 328 2.61 -25.94 -11.55
CA ASN A 328 1.90 -26.78 -12.52
C ASN A 328 0.80 -25.96 -13.19
N ALA A 329 0.88 -25.82 -14.51
CA ALA A 329 -0.02 -24.98 -15.29
C ALA A 329 -1.50 -25.43 -15.19
N GLN A 330 -1.76 -26.73 -15.18
CA GLN A 330 -3.13 -27.26 -15.06
C GLN A 330 -3.69 -27.02 -13.65
N ALA A 331 -2.89 -27.19 -12.60
CA ALA A 331 -3.33 -26.93 -11.23
C ALA A 331 -3.62 -25.43 -11.00
N LEU A 332 -2.81 -24.55 -11.57
CA LEU A 332 -3.05 -23.09 -11.55
C LEU A 332 -4.33 -22.73 -12.32
N ALA A 333 -4.56 -23.34 -13.49
CA ALA A 333 -5.79 -23.15 -14.26
C ALA A 333 -7.03 -23.67 -13.50
N ASP A 334 -6.94 -24.87 -12.91
CA ASP A 334 -8.01 -25.47 -12.10
C ASP A 334 -8.33 -24.58 -10.87
N ALA A 335 -7.31 -24.04 -10.20
CA ALA A 335 -7.48 -23.15 -9.05
C ALA A 335 -8.17 -21.84 -9.45
N ARG A 336 -7.72 -21.19 -10.52
CA ARG A 336 -8.37 -19.99 -11.05
C ARG A 336 -9.80 -20.23 -11.46
N LYS A 337 -10.05 -21.35 -12.14
CA LYS A 337 -11.40 -21.74 -12.54
C LYS A 337 -12.34 -21.92 -11.34
N ALA A 338 -11.84 -22.52 -10.25
CA ALA A 338 -12.59 -22.64 -9.01
C ALA A 338 -12.93 -21.27 -8.40
N LEU A 339 -11.97 -20.34 -8.41
CA LEU A 339 -12.16 -18.97 -7.92
C LEU A 339 -13.13 -18.16 -8.79
N GLU A 340 -13.01 -18.25 -10.12
CA GLU A 340 -13.97 -17.66 -11.08
C GLU A 340 -15.39 -18.19 -10.86
N ASN A 341 -15.55 -19.50 -10.72
CA ASN A 341 -16.84 -20.12 -10.46
C ASN A 341 -17.44 -19.63 -9.13
N LYS A 342 -16.63 -19.55 -8.05
CA LYS A 342 -17.05 -18.95 -6.78
C LYS A 342 -17.55 -17.54 -7.00
N GLN A 343 -16.79 -16.71 -7.69
CA GLN A 343 -17.15 -15.31 -7.95
C GLN A 343 -18.44 -15.19 -8.75
N ALA A 344 -18.56 -15.93 -9.86
CA ALA A 344 -19.75 -15.93 -10.70
C ALA A 344 -21.01 -16.33 -9.92
N ILE A 345 -20.93 -17.41 -9.09
CA ILE A 345 -22.03 -17.89 -8.26
C ILE A 345 -22.47 -16.81 -7.28
N LEU A 346 -21.52 -16.21 -6.53
CA LEU A 346 -21.84 -15.25 -5.48
C LEU A 346 -22.33 -13.91 -6.05
N LEU A 347 -21.71 -13.41 -7.14
CA LEU A 347 -22.14 -12.19 -7.82
C LEU A 347 -23.46 -12.37 -8.61
N GLY A 348 -23.91 -13.62 -8.81
CA GLY A 348 -25.23 -13.92 -9.35
C GLY A 348 -26.38 -13.58 -8.41
N ASN A 349 -26.11 -13.20 -7.16
CA ASN A 349 -27.13 -12.82 -6.18
C ASN A 349 -27.98 -11.64 -6.70
N PRO A 350 -29.33 -11.81 -6.83
CA PRO A 350 -30.21 -10.74 -7.32
C PRO A 350 -30.26 -9.51 -6.42
N LEU A 351 -29.87 -9.64 -5.14
CA LEU A 351 -29.73 -8.50 -4.24
C LEU A 351 -28.60 -7.53 -4.64
N LEU A 352 -27.71 -7.94 -5.54
CA LEU A 352 -26.66 -7.10 -6.14
C LEU A 352 -27.14 -6.39 -7.42
N ASP A 353 -28.45 -6.24 -7.61
CA ASP A 353 -29.06 -5.71 -8.84
C ASP A 353 -28.71 -4.24 -9.12
N GLY A 354 -28.20 -3.51 -8.14
CA GLY A 354 -27.75 -2.14 -8.33
C GLY A 354 -26.62 -1.95 -9.33
N ASP A 355 -25.86 -2.99 -9.64
CA ASP A 355 -24.70 -3.05 -10.55
C ASP A 355 -23.76 -1.81 -10.56
N LYS A 356 -23.94 -0.95 -9.56
CA LYS A 356 -23.15 0.26 -9.36
C LYS A 356 -22.80 0.47 -7.91
N ILE A 357 -21.57 0.86 -7.67
CA ILE A 357 -21.12 1.33 -6.35
C ILE A 357 -20.40 2.66 -6.48
N VAL A 358 -20.43 3.46 -5.43
CA VAL A 358 -19.64 4.67 -5.32
C VAL A 358 -18.52 4.42 -4.33
N ALA A 359 -17.31 4.78 -4.72
CA ALA A 359 -16.11 4.52 -3.94
C ALA A 359 -15.12 5.69 -4.01
N THR A 360 -14.25 5.76 -3.04
CA THR A 360 -13.08 6.63 -3.09
C THR A 360 -11.93 5.87 -3.77
N ARG A 361 -11.38 6.45 -4.83
CA ARG A 361 -10.13 6.01 -5.45
C ARG A 361 -9.01 6.97 -5.07
N PHE A 362 -7.88 6.46 -4.65
CA PHE A 362 -6.72 7.29 -4.33
C PHE A 362 -5.42 6.54 -4.64
N LYS A 363 -4.36 7.31 -4.91
CA LYS A 363 -3.01 6.79 -5.05
C LYS A 363 -2.33 6.85 -3.69
N LEU A 364 -1.75 5.75 -3.24
CA LEU A 364 -0.92 5.73 -2.05
C LEU A 364 0.30 6.62 -2.26
N GLY A 365 0.56 7.49 -1.27
CA GLY A 365 1.77 8.31 -1.28
C GLY A 365 3.03 7.44 -1.15
N THR A 366 4.16 7.95 -1.64
CA THR A 366 5.47 7.29 -1.54
C THR A 366 6.12 7.46 -0.17
N ARG A 367 5.45 8.12 0.77
CA ARG A 367 6.01 8.38 2.11
C ARG A 367 6.17 7.09 2.89
N ALA A 368 7.36 6.89 3.47
CA ALA A 368 7.63 5.78 4.37
C ALA A 368 6.61 5.73 5.50
N ARG A 369 6.03 4.56 5.73
CA ARG A 369 5.13 4.30 6.85
C ARG A 369 5.93 4.30 8.15
N THR A 370 5.45 4.97 9.18
CA THR A 370 5.97 4.80 10.52
C THR A 370 5.17 3.70 11.22
N ALA A 371 5.80 2.98 12.15
CA ALA A 371 5.12 1.94 12.93
C ALA A 371 3.94 2.50 13.75
N MET A 372 4.00 3.77 14.14
CA MET A 372 3.00 4.43 15.00
C MET A 372 1.82 5.02 14.21
N ALA A 373 2.01 5.38 12.96
CA ALA A 373 0.99 6.04 12.14
C ALA A 373 1.15 5.63 10.66
N PRO A 374 0.80 4.41 10.28
CA PRO A 374 0.85 3.99 8.88
C PRO A 374 -0.16 4.79 8.06
N ASP A 375 0.33 5.51 7.07
CA ASP A 375 -0.51 6.28 6.15
C ASP A 375 -1.11 5.32 5.09
N LEU A 376 -2.25 4.70 5.43
CA LEU A 376 -2.99 3.80 4.55
C LEU A 376 -4.10 4.51 3.77
N GLY A 377 -3.78 5.67 3.22
CA GLY A 377 -4.72 6.41 2.40
C GLY A 377 -5.37 7.57 3.13
N THR A 378 -6.69 7.67 3.10
CA THR A 378 -7.43 8.88 3.45
C THR A 378 -7.95 8.93 4.89
N GLN A 379 -7.84 7.82 5.61
CA GLN A 379 -8.30 7.74 6.99
C GLN A 379 -7.17 7.93 7.98
N SER A 380 -7.52 8.47 9.13
CA SER A 380 -6.64 8.57 10.28
C SER A 380 -6.27 7.19 10.83
N ASN A 381 -5.32 7.17 11.70
CA ASN A 381 -4.96 6.07 12.55
C ASN A 381 -6.14 5.62 13.43
N ASN A 382 -6.14 4.39 13.93
CA ASN A 382 -7.20 3.82 14.74
C ASN A 382 -7.27 4.35 16.19
N TRP A 383 -6.44 5.31 16.58
CA TRP A 383 -6.45 5.99 17.87
C TRP A 383 -6.54 7.51 17.76
N SER A 384 -6.56 8.06 16.56
CA SER A 384 -6.62 9.49 16.30
C SER A 384 -7.83 9.85 15.43
N ASN A 385 -8.09 11.12 15.34
CA ASN A 385 -9.17 11.67 14.53
C ASN A 385 -8.70 12.10 13.14
N GLN A 386 -9.63 12.50 12.29
CA GLN A 386 -9.32 12.96 10.93
C GLN A 386 -8.39 14.17 10.92
N GLU A 387 -8.40 15.00 11.96
CA GLU A 387 -7.49 16.15 12.09
C GLU A 387 -6.02 15.75 12.04
N SER A 388 -5.68 14.57 12.54
CA SER A 388 -4.31 14.03 12.52
C SER A 388 -3.93 13.40 11.19
N ALA A 389 -4.90 13.20 10.29
CA ALA A 389 -4.64 12.65 8.99
C ALA A 389 -3.93 13.68 8.10
N ARG A 390 -3.15 13.17 7.16
CA ARG A 390 -2.48 14.01 6.17
C ARG A 390 -3.50 14.76 5.33
N ARG A 391 -3.35 16.08 5.22
CA ARG A 391 -4.33 16.98 4.60
C ARG A 391 -4.14 17.15 3.09
N SER A 392 -2.97 16.87 2.56
CA SER A 392 -2.62 17.10 1.16
C SER A 392 -1.63 16.08 0.61
N GLY A 393 -1.38 16.12 -0.68
CA GLY A 393 -0.45 15.22 -1.37
C GLY A 393 -1.10 13.90 -1.78
N PHE A 394 -2.43 13.87 -1.91
CA PHE A 394 -3.18 12.74 -2.42
C PHE A 394 -3.60 12.96 -3.88
N ASP A 395 -3.67 11.87 -4.63
CA ASP A 395 -4.39 11.81 -5.90
C ASP A 395 -5.70 11.03 -5.65
N ALA A 396 -6.66 11.72 -5.00
CA ALA A 396 -7.92 11.14 -4.59
C ALA A 396 -9.09 11.63 -5.44
N GLU A 397 -10.07 10.76 -5.68
CA GLU A 397 -11.32 11.10 -6.39
C GLU A 397 -12.47 10.20 -5.94
N ILE A 398 -13.71 10.69 -6.08
CA ILE A 398 -14.92 9.87 -5.96
C ILE A 398 -15.22 9.29 -7.34
N VAL A 399 -15.42 7.98 -7.40
CA VAL A 399 -15.73 7.26 -8.63
C VAL A 399 -17.02 6.44 -8.47
N GLU A 400 -17.76 6.30 -9.57
CA GLU A 400 -18.81 5.30 -9.74
C GLU A 400 -18.19 4.12 -10.50
N LEU A 401 -18.33 2.93 -9.95
CA LEU A 401 -17.98 1.67 -10.60
C LEU A 401 -19.27 1.00 -11.05
N SER A 402 -19.31 0.58 -12.30
CA SER A 402 -20.46 -0.11 -12.92
C SER A 402 -20.00 -1.40 -13.59
N ASN A 403 -20.95 -2.22 -14.02
CA ASN A 403 -20.69 -3.55 -14.59
C ASN A 403 -19.87 -4.44 -13.64
N LEU A 404 -20.24 -4.48 -12.37
CA LEU A 404 -19.51 -5.19 -11.31
C LEU A 404 -19.39 -6.71 -11.54
N ARG A 405 -20.21 -7.28 -12.46
CA ARG A 405 -20.22 -8.71 -12.83
C ARG A 405 -19.40 -9.02 -14.08
N GLY A 406 -18.80 -8.02 -14.70
CA GLY A 406 -18.02 -8.14 -15.94
C GLY A 406 -16.81 -7.22 -15.93
N ASP A 407 -16.53 -6.59 -17.07
CA ASP A 407 -15.46 -5.59 -17.17
C ASP A 407 -15.90 -4.31 -16.45
N ILE A 408 -15.36 -4.10 -15.27
CA ILE A 408 -15.72 -2.97 -14.41
C ILE A 408 -15.41 -1.67 -15.14
N GLN A 409 -16.44 -0.82 -15.28
CA GLN A 409 -16.31 0.52 -15.83
C GLN A 409 -16.20 1.52 -14.69
N MET A 410 -15.27 2.46 -14.79
CA MET A 410 -15.05 3.50 -13.78
C MET A 410 -15.35 4.87 -14.37
N ARG A 411 -16.25 5.61 -13.73
CA ARG A 411 -16.59 6.99 -14.06
C ARG A 411 -16.24 7.90 -12.88
N ARG A 412 -15.50 8.97 -13.13
CA ARG A 412 -15.24 9.98 -12.11
C ARG A 412 -16.51 10.76 -11.81
N VAL A 413 -16.84 10.87 -10.52
CA VAL A 413 -17.93 11.72 -9.98
C VAL A 413 -17.35 13.06 -9.54
N TYR A 414 -16.27 13.04 -8.76
CA TYR A 414 -15.65 14.27 -8.24
C TYR A 414 -14.15 14.08 -8.02
N LYS A 415 -13.40 15.16 -8.22
CA LYS A 415 -11.98 15.25 -7.86
C LYS A 415 -11.71 16.59 -7.20
N PRO A 416 -11.10 16.65 -6.00
CA PRO A 416 -10.70 17.90 -5.37
C PRO A 416 -9.74 18.71 -6.27
N LYS A 417 -9.89 20.04 -6.27
CA LYS A 417 -8.97 20.94 -6.99
C LYS A 417 -7.60 21.02 -6.29
N ASN A 418 -7.61 20.89 -4.98
CA ASN A 418 -6.40 20.71 -4.16
C ASN A 418 -6.04 19.21 -4.08
N THR A 419 -4.90 18.88 -3.52
CA THR A 419 -4.47 17.48 -3.32
C THR A 419 -5.00 16.89 -2.02
N SER A 420 -6.22 17.24 -1.59
CA SER A 420 -6.88 16.73 -0.39
C SER A 420 -7.15 15.24 -0.50
N SER A 421 -7.13 14.56 0.63
CA SER A 421 -7.76 13.24 0.74
C SER A 421 -9.28 13.35 0.69
N ILE A 422 -9.94 12.21 0.46
CA ILE A 422 -11.40 12.06 0.56
C ILE A 422 -11.68 10.92 1.52
N ALA A 423 -12.45 11.16 2.57
CA ALA A 423 -12.82 10.18 3.58
C ALA A 423 -14.33 10.16 3.83
N ASP A 424 -14.79 9.18 4.60
CA ASP A 424 -16.13 9.09 5.20
C ASP A 424 -17.29 9.25 4.19
N LEU A 425 -17.19 8.53 3.07
CA LEU A 425 -18.19 8.61 2.00
C LEU A 425 -19.54 8.03 2.46
N LYS A 426 -20.59 8.84 2.42
CA LYS A 426 -21.98 8.45 2.79
C LYS A 426 -22.96 8.79 1.67
N MET A 427 -23.77 7.81 1.27
CA MET A 427 -24.86 8.02 0.31
C MET A 427 -26.03 8.75 0.98
N HIS A 428 -26.61 9.73 0.28
CA HIS A 428 -27.88 10.32 0.69
C HIS A 428 -29.04 9.34 0.49
N TRP A 429 -30.13 9.51 1.25
CA TRP A 429 -31.35 8.67 1.19
C TRP A 429 -31.97 8.58 -0.20
N ASP A 430 -31.88 9.66 -0.98
CA ASP A 430 -32.41 9.72 -2.35
C ASP A 430 -31.55 8.94 -3.37
N GLY A 431 -30.34 8.51 -3.00
CA GLY A 431 -29.44 7.78 -3.88
C GLY A 431 -28.83 8.59 -5.03
N ASP A 432 -28.95 9.92 -4.99
CA ASP A 432 -28.52 10.83 -6.08
C ASP A 432 -27.24 11.63 -5.77
N ARG A 433 -26.80 11.64 -4.52
CA ARG A 433 -25.64 12.42 -4.04
C ARG A 433 -24.93 11.75 -2.88
N VAL A 434 -23.70 12.16 -2.65
CA VAL A 434 -22.85 11.66 -1.56
C VAL A 434 -22.29 12.79 -0.72
N MET A 435 -22.21 12.54 0.58
CA MET A 435 -21.47 13.32 1.56
C MET A 435 -20.07 12.71 1.71
N PHE A 436 -19.06 13.54 1.96
CA PHE A 436 -17.70 13.12 2.21
C PHE A 436 -16.91 14.15 3.00
N THR A 437 -15.84 13.72 3.64
CA THR A 437 -14.87 14.59 4.32
C THR A 437 -13.71 14.92 3.39
N ALA A 438 -13.37 16.21 3.27
CA ALA A 438 -12.19 16.70 2.56
C ALA A 438 -11.72 18.03 3.13
N THR A 439 -10.50 18.48 2.79
CA THR A 439 -10.02 19.78 3.23
C THR A 439 -10.57 20.92 2.38
N MET A 440 -10.88 22.03 3.03
CA MET A 440 -11.20 23.30 2.41
C MET A 440 -9.94 24.00 1.85
N PRO A 441 -10.08 25.10 1.09
CA PRO A 441 -8.93 25.89 0.61
C PRO A 441 -8.01 26.44 1.71
N ASP A 442 -8.54 26.67 2.91
CA ASP A 442 -7.80 27.06 4.11
C ASP A 442 -7.14 25.90 4.87
N ASN A 443 -7.18 24.71 4.28
CA ASN A 443 -6.60 23.47 4.80
C ASN A 443 -7.32 22.87 6.02
N ARG A 444 -8.50 23.36 6.42
CA ARG A 444 -9.33 22.75 7.47
C ARG A 444 -10.19 21.62 6.89
N TRP A 445 -10.42 20.60 7.69
CA TRP A 445 -11.38 19.55 7.36
C TRP A 445 -12.82 20.08 7.42
N ASN A 446 -13.62 19.70 6.41
CA ASN A 446 -15.06 19.94 6.42
C ASN A 446 -15.82 18.84 5.69
N ILE A 447 -17.13 18.84 5.84
CA ILE A 447 -18.03 17.92 5.19
C ILE A 447 -18.57 18.59 3.93
N HIS A 448 -18.48 17.86 2.84
CA HIS A 448 -18.89 18.29 1.51
C HIS A 448 -19.97 17.37 0.95
N GLU A 449 -20.69 17.83 -0.04
CA GLU A 449 -21.68 17.07 -0.80
C GLU A 449 -21.44 17.28 -2.30
N VAL A 450 -21.68 16.22 -3.08
CA VAL A 450 -21.70 16.29 -4.55
C VAL A 450 -22.74 15.31 -5.08
N LYS A 451 -23.46 15.70 -6.15
CA LYS A 451 -24.36 14.79 -6.85
C LYS A 451 -23.58 13.75 -7.64
N LEU A 452 -24.18 12.58 -7.86
CA LEU A 452 -23.54 11.49 -8.60
C LEU A 452 -23.26 11.85 -10.06
N ASP A 453 -23.97 12.83 -10.64
CA ASP A 453 -23.66 13.37 -11.98
C ASP A 453 -22.43 14.29 -12.02
N GLY A 454 -21.83 14.57 -10.85
CA GLY A 454 -20.66 15.46 -10.69
C GLY A 454 -21.00 16.92 -10.48
N THR A 455 -22.28 17.28 -10.44
CA THR A 455 -22.74 18.66 -10.22
C THR A 455 -23.09 18.92 -8.75
N GLY A 456 -23.42 20.16 -8.41
CA GLY A 456 -23.95 20.53 -7.10
C GLY A 456 -22.98 20.39 -5.93
N TYR A 457 -21.67 20.45 -6.20
CA TYR A 457 -20.67 20.48 -5.12
C TYR A 457 -20.92 21.67 -4.16
N LYS A 458 -20.96 21.39 -2.89
CA LYS A 458 -21.05 22.39 -1.81
C LYS A 458 -20.43 21.88 -0.52
N THR A 459 -19.98 22.79 0.32
CA THR A 459 -19.66 22.55 1.73
C THR A 459 -20.95 22.52 2.53
N LEU A 460 -21.12 21.52 3.40
CA LEU A 460 -22.37 21.34 4.14
C LEU A 460 -22.39 22.05 5.48
N VAL A 461 -21.26 22.13 6.18
CA VAL A 461 -21.17 22.80 7.47
C VAL A 461 -20.52 24.17 7.28
N GLU A 462 -21.34 25.20 7.36
CA GLU A 462 -20.88 26.58 7.35
C GLU A 462 -20.45 27.00 8.76
N ASN A 463 -19.19 27.40 8.92
CA ASN A 463 -18.63 27.82 10.19
C ASN A 463 -17.58 28.89 10.00
N LYS A 464 -17.62 29.92 10.85
CA LYS A 464 -16.69 31.07 10.84
C LYS A 464 -15.54 30.94 11.84
N GLU A 465 -15.64 30.00 12.78
CA GLU A 465 -14.61 29.78 13.78
C GLU A 465 -13.39 29.12 13.13
N PRO A 466 -12.22 29.73 13.15
CA PRO A 466 -11.05 29.26 12.41
C PRO A 466 -10.46 27.96 12.97
N ASP A 467 -10.75 27.63 14.22
CA ASP A 467 -10.19 26.47 14.94
C ASP A 467 -11.14 25.27 14.96
N LEU A 468 -12.34 25.39 14.36
CA LEU A 468 -13.27 24.26 14.27
C LEU A 468 -13.14 23.52 12.95
N GLU A 469 -13.10 22.22 13.07
CA GLU A 469 -13.07 21.26 11.96
C GLU A 469 -14.24 20.27 12.07
N PHE A 470 -14.70 19.76 10.92
CA PHE A 470 -15.82 18.85 10.82
C PHE A 470 -15.48 17.69 9.87
N TYR A 471 -15.81 16.47 10.29
CA TYR A 471 -15.54 15.26 9.52
C TYR A 471 -16.52 14.14 9.92
N ASP A 472 -16.48 13.01 9.23
CA ASP A 472 -17.25 11.79 9.51
C ASP A 472 -18.74 12.11 9.76
N GLY A 473 -19.40 12.68 8.76
CA GLY A 473 -20.79 13.11 8.83
C GLY A 473 -21.80 12.01 8.51
N THR A 474 -23.04 12.20 8.96
CA THR A 474 -24.19 11.41 8.52
C THR A 474 -25.44 12.29 8.33
N TYR A 475 -26.25 11.96 7.32
CA TYR A 475 -27.54 12.58 7.11
C TYR A 475 -28.56 12.06 8.13
N LEU A 476 -29.39 12.94 8.66
CA LEU A 476 -30.60 12.57 9.37
C LEU A 476 -31.83 12.63 8.45
N PRO A 477 -32.88 11.81 8.70
CA PRO A 477 -34.07 11.79 7.85
C PRO A 477 -34.82 13.12 7.79
N ASP A 478 -34.66 14.01 8.77
CA ASP A 478 -35.29 15.33 8.84
C ASP A 478 -34.49 16.44 8.14
N GLY A 479 -33.38 16.08 7.46
CA GLY A 479 -32.53 17.02 6.72
C GLY A 479 -31.42 17.68 7.55
N ARG A 480 -31.36 17.41 8.85
CA ARG A 480 -30.19 17.79 9.68
C ARG A 480 -29.03 16.83 9.45
N LEU A 481 -27.90 17.18 10.02
CA LEU A 481 -26.66 16.38 9.95
C LEU A 481 -26.13 16.14 11.37
N ILE A 482 -25.51 14.98 11.57
CA ILE A 482 -24.56 14.79 12.66
C ILE A 482 -23.17 14.73 12.05
N ALA A 483 -22.22 15.42 12.67
CA ALA A 483 -20.82 15.43 12.29
C ALA A 483 -19.93 15.25 13.51
N ILE A 484 -18.71 14.80 13.32
CA ILE A 484 -17.66 14.86 14.33
C ILE A 484 -16.95 16.19 14.25
N SER A 485 -16.59 16.77 15.39
CA SER A 485 -15.88 18.04 15.48
C SER A 485 -14.98 18.07 16.72
N ASN A 486 -13.92 18.85 16.63
CA ASN A 486 -13.05 19.20 17.76
C ASN A 486 -13.65 20.29 18.68
N ILE A 487 -14.93 20.55 18.61
CA ILE A 487 -15.68 21.59 19.35
C ILE A 487 -15.47 21.55 20.87
N GLY A 488 -15.00 20.43 21.41
CA GLY A 488 -14.67 20.30 22.82
C GLY A 488 -13.40 21.00 23.22
N TYR A 489 -12.52 21.32 22.28
CA TYR A 489 -11.16 21.84 22.51
C TYR A 489 -10.36 21.03 23.51
N GLN A 490 -10.54 19.70 23.46
CA GLN A 490 -9.88 18.74 24.33
C GLN A 490 -8.87 17.93 23.54
N GLY A 491 -7.73 17.60 24.15
CA GLY A 491 -6.73 16.72 23.55
C GLY A 491 -6.86 15.30 24.06
N VAL A 492 -6.55 14.32 23.21
CA VAL A 492 -6.52 12.89 23.54
C VAL A 492 -5.40 12.60 24.55
N PRO A 493 -5.70 12.07 25.75
CA PRO A 493 -4.69 11.84 26.78
C PRO A 493 -3.58 10.88 26.36
N CYS A 494 -3.91 9.86 25.57
CA CYS A 494 -2.98 8.82 25.09
C CYS A 494 -1.75 9.39 24.36
N VAL A 495 -1.90 10.54 23.72
CA VAL A 495 -0.85 11.22 22.94
C VAL A 495 -0.48 12.59 23.52
N SER A 496 -0.61 12.75 24.82
CA SER A 496 -0.25 13.98 25.56
C SER A 496 -0.98 15.22 25.01
N GLY A 497 -2.21 15.04 24.53
CA GLY A 497 -3.04 16.13 24.02
C GLY A 497 -2.69 16.59 22.60
N SER A 498 -1.82 15.93 21.88
CA SER A 498 -1.41 16.32 20.51
C SER A 498 -2.51 16.13 19.45
N ASP A 499 -3.46 15.22 19.70
CA ASP A 499 -4.62 14.99 18.83
C ASP A 499 -5.90 15.51 19.50
N PRO A 500 -6.78 16.21 18.79
CA PRO A 500 -8.07 16.66 19.33
C PRO A 500 -9.03 15.51 19.60
N VAL A 501 -9.88 15.66 20.60
CA VAL A 501 -11.00 14.74 20.87
C VAL A 501 -12.17 15.05 19.94
N GLY A 502 -12.63 14.05 19.18
CA GLY A 502 -13.79 14.16 18.32
C GLY A 502 -15.11 13.99 19.09
N ASN A 503 -15.90 15.05 19.15
CA ASN A 503 -17.25 15.01 19.70
C ASN A 503 -18.28 15.22 18.61
N MET A 504 -19.50 14.73 18.80
CA MET A 504 -20.60 14.91 17.83
C MET A 504 -21.27 16.25 17.99
N VAL A 505 -21.58 16.85 16.85
CA VAL A 505 -22.45 18.02 16.72
C VAL A 505 -23.66 17.68 15.88
N LEU A 506 -24.81 18.19 16.28
CA LEU A 506 -26.02 18.23 15.49
C LEU A 506 -26.04 19.58 14.75
N TYR A 507 -26.14 19.54 13.44
CA TYR A 507 -26.14 20.74 12.59
C TYR A 507 -27.37 20.80 11.70
N ASN A 508 -27.99 21.98 11.63
CA ASN A 508 -29.12 22.25 10.74
C ASN A 508 -28.66 23.12 9.57
N PRO A 509 -28.55 22.59 8.33
CA PRO A 509 -28.11 23.37 7.18
C PRO A 509 -29.03 24.51 6.77
N GLN A 510 -30.32 24.52 7.20
CA GLN A 510 -31.30 25.51 6.80
C GLN A 510 -31.14 26.84 7.56
N ASN A 511 -30.81 26.76 8.84
CA ASN A 511 -30.64 27.93 9.70
C ASN A 511 -29.23 28.05 10.33
N GLN A 512 -28.32 27.15 9.97
CA GLN A 512 -26.93 27.08 10.46
C GLN A 512 -26.82 26.88 11.99
N ASP A 513 -27.90 26.39 12.64
CA ASP A 513 -27.87 26.09 14.07
C ASP A 513 -27.01 24.86 14.35
N MET A 514 -26.13 24.97 15.33
CA MET A 514 -25.17 23.94 15.71
C MET A 514 -25.22 23.68 17.21
N ARG A 515 -25.30 22.42 17.60
CA ARG A 515 -25.29 22.02 18.99
C ARG A 515 -24.42 20.79 19.21
N ARG A 516 -23.47 20.86 20.17
CA ARG A 516 -22.74 19.69 20.65
C ARG A 516 -23.69 18.73 21.35
N ILE A 517 -23.60 17.43 21.02
CA ILE A 517 -24.52 16.39 21.52
C ILE A 517 -23.80 15.22 22.21
N THR A 518 -22.45 15.14 22.16
CA THR A 518 -21.65 14.26 23.00
C THR A 518 -20.61 15.07 23.75
N PHE A 519 -20.27 14.61 24.99
CA PHE A 519 -19.43 15.35 25.94
C PHE A 519 -18.35 14.45 26.52
N ASP A 520 -18.00 13.38 25.80
CA ASP A 520 -17.05 12.38 26.26
C ASP A 520 -15.62 12.94 26.28
N GLN A 521 -14.81 12.40 27.17
CA GLN A 521 -13.40 12.74 27.31
C GLN A 521 -12.59 12.18 26.13
N ASP A 522 -13.03 11.06 25.57
CA ASP A 522 -12.41 10.38 24.44
C ASP A 522 -13.27 10.51 23.18
N ALA A 523 -12.74 10.09 22.05
CA ALA A 523 -13.36 10.35 20.75
C ALA A 523 -14.57 9.48 20.44
N ASN A 524 -15.52 10.05 19.75
CA ASN A 524 -16.64 9.36 19.10
C ASN A 524 -16.42 9.35 17.57
N TRP A 525 -16.80 8.25 16.90
CA TRP A 525 -16.59 8.07 15.47
C TRP A 525 -17.77 7.37 14.80
N ASN A 526 -17.83 7.45 13.49
CA ASN A 526 -18.70 6.69 12.61
C ASN A 526 -20.19 6.78 12.96
N PRO A 527 -20.78 7.97 13.07
CA PRO A 527 -22.21 8.09 13.27
C PRO A 527 -22.98 7.54 12.07
N VAL A 528 -24.01 6.74 12.32
CA VAL A 528 -24.87 6.17 11.29
C VAL A 528 -26.29 5.97 11.81
N VAL A 529 -27.28 6.26 10.96
CA VAL A 529 -28.69 6.11 11.34
C VAL A 529 -29.11 4.64 11.24
N MET A 530 -29.66 4.11 12.32
CA MET A 530 -30.23 2.76 12.40
C MET A 530 -31.64 2.68 11.78
N ASN A 531 -32.07 1.46 11.48
CA ASN A 531 -33.41 1.20 10.94
C ASN A 531 -34.56 1.70 11.84
N ASN A 532 -34.32 1.89 13.14
CA ASN A 532 -35.27 2.41 14.11
C ASN A 532 -35.18 3.93 14.31
N GLY A 533 -34.38 4.64 13.50
CA GLY A 533 -34.20 6.09 13.57
C GLY A 533 -33.21 6.56 14.65
N ARG A 534 -32.65 5.68 15.48
CA ARG A 534 -31.57 6.04 16.40
C ARG A 534 -30.26 6.18 15.65
N VAL A 535 -29.28 6.83 16.25
CA VAL A 535 -27.93 6.98 15.71
C VAL A 535 -26.99 6.04 16.45
N MET A 536 -26.37 5.14 15.71
CA MET A 536 -25.32 4.24 16.16
C MET A 536 -23.97 4.89 15.93
N TYR A 537 -23.00 4.69 16.82
CA TYR A 537 -21.66 5.25 16.70
C TYR A 537 -20.63 4.44 17.50
N THR A 538 -19.37 4.57 17.14
CA THR A 538 -18.25 4.01 17.90
C THR A 538 -17.80 5.02 18.94
N ARG A 539 -17.65 4.58 20.18
CA ARG A 539 -17.08 5.35 21.29
C ARG A 539 -15.78 4.71 21.74
N TRP A 540 -14.73 5.49 21.78
CA TRP A 540 -13.50 5.10 22.45
C TRP A 540 -13.60 5.44 23.95
N GLU A 541 -13.26 4.48 24.79
CA GLU A 541 -13.19 4.67 26.23
C GLU A 541 -11.79 4.30 26.69
N TYR A 542 -11.04 5.29 27.15
CA TYR A 542 -9.63 5.13 27.51
C TYR A 542 -9.42 5.11 29.03
N THR A 543 -10.26 5.78 29.80
CA THR A 543 -10.00 6.16 31.20
C THR A 543 -10.04 4.98 32.16
N ASP A 544 -11.11 4.19 32.15
CA ASP A 544 -11.36 3.12 33.11
C ASP A 544 -11.33 1.72 32.52
N LEU A 545 -11.07 1.60 31.21
CA LEU A 545 -11.01 0.36 30.47
C LEU A 545 -9.67 0.21 29.75
N MET A 546 -9.33 -1.02 29.40
CA MET A 546 -8.12 -1.28 28.61
C MET A 546 -8.21 -0.58 27.25
N HIS A 547 -7.40 0.45 27.05
CA HIS A 547 -7.42 1.31 25.86
C HIS A 547 -7.22 0.59 24.53
N TYR A 548 -6.63 -0.61 24.50
CA TYR A 548 -6.51 -1.43 23.29
C TYR A 548 -7.85 -1.84 22.70
N TYR A 549 -8.83 -2.13 23.57
CA TYR A 549 -10.05 -2.85 23.18
C TYR A 549 -11.32 -2.04 23.34
N SER A 550 -11.25 -0.83 23.93
CA SER A 550 -12.43 -0.09 24.35
C SER A 550 -12.98 0.83 23.26
N ARG A 551 -13.22 0.28 22.07
CA ARG A 551 -13.96 0.96 21.01
C ARG A 551 -15.25 0.22 20.76
N PHE A 552 -16.19 0.45 21.65
CA PHE A 552 -17.47 -0.23 21.63
C PHE A 552 -18.54 0.59 20.88
N VAL A 553 -19.62 -0.08 20.55
CA VAL A 553 -20.72 0.51 19.80
C VAL A 553 -21.77 1.04 20.74
N MET A 554 -22.09 2.32 20.60
CA MET A 554 -23.14 3.04 21.30
C MET A 554 -24.29 3.35 20.36
N HIS A 555 -25.44 3.70 20.91
CA HIS A 555 -26.54 4.33 20.19
C HIS A 555 -27.24 5.40 21.02
N MET A 556 -27.87 6.36 20.35
CA MET A 556 -28.56 7.49 20.98
C MET A 556 -29.77 7.93 20.13
N ASN A 557 -30.62 8.79 20.67
CA ASN A 557 -31.57 9.53 19.86
C ASN A 557 -30.82 10.56 18.98
N PRO A 558 -31.39 10.99 17.83
CA PRO A 558 -30.74 11.97 16.95
C PRO A 558 -30.41 13.32 17.61
N ASP A 559 -31.05 13.64 18.73
CA ASP A 559 -30.81 14.85 19.50
C ASP A 559 -29.70 14.69 20.59
N GLY A 560 -29.07 13.52 20.65
CA GLY A 560 -28.01 13.21 21.62
C GLY A 560 -28.51 12.66 22.95
N THR A 561 -29.82 12.53 23.15
CA THR A 561 -30.36 11.96 24.40
C THR A 561 -30.36 10.43 24.39
N GLU A 562 -30.54 9.84 25.58
CA GLU A 562 -30.61 8.38 25.78
C GLU A 562 -29.42 7.60 25.19
N GLN A 563 -28.21 8.06 25.43
CA GLN A 563 -27.00 7.34 25.04
C GLN A 563 -26.90 6.03 25.79
N LYS A 564 -26.76 4.94 25.06
CA LYS A 564 -26.69 3.56 25.61
C LYS A 564 -25.68 2.73 24.84
N ALA A 565 -25.02 1.78 25.53
CA ALA A 565 -24.21 0.78 24.86
C ALA A 565 -25.10 -0.17 24.04
N LEU A 566 -24.68 -0.45 22.80
CA LEU A 566 -25.30 -1.45 21.94
C LEU A 566 -24.49 -2.75 21.94
N PHE A 567 -23.17 -2.65 21.87
CA PHE A 567 -22.28 -3.80 21.83
C PHE A 567 -20.88 -3.45 22.36
N GLY A 568 -20.23 -4.40 23.03
CA GLY A 568 -18.83 -4.30 23.48
C GLY A 568 -18.64 -3.80 24.90
N SER A 569 -19.64 -3.17 25.51
CA SER A 569 -19.61 -2.78 26.92
C SER A 569 -19.66 -4.04 27.81
N GLY A 570 -18.62 -4.24 28.63
CA GLY A 570 -18.48 -5.44 29.45
C GLY A 570 -18.03 -6.70 28.71
N SER A 571 -17.76 -6.62 27.41
CA SER A 571 -17.21 -7.72 26.60
C SER A 571 -15.73 -7.50 26.36
N ALA A 572 -14.93 -8.53 26.60
CA ALA A 572 -13.50 -8.47 26.37
C ALA A 572 -13.11 -8.55 24.88
N PHE A 573 -13.98 -9.10 24.02
CA PHE A 573 -13.67 -9.31 22.61
C PHE A 573 -14.91 -9.75 21.79
N PRO A 574 -15.08 -9.29 20.51
CA PRO A 574 -14.33 -8.20 19.89
C PRO A 574 -14.95 -6.84 20.23
N ASN A 575 -14.18 -5.88 20.69
CA ASN A 575 -14.65 -4.55 21.06
C ASN A 575 -13.79 -3.39 20.54
N SER A 576 -13.05 -3.62 19.45
CA SER A 576 -12.33 -2.57 18.70
C SER A 576 -12.94 -2.44 17.32
N THR A 577 -14.13 -1.81 17.24
CA THR A 577 -14.97 -1.73 16.05
C THR A 577 -14.91 -0.35 15.39
N PHE A 578 -14.83 -0.34 14.05
CA PHE A 578 -14.81 0.87 13.23
C PHE A 578 -15.75 0.70 12.02
N ASP A 579 -16.12 1.82 11.38
CA ASP A 579 -16.91 1.89 10.16
C ASP A 579 -18.16 1.02 10.22
N ILE A 580 -18.88 1.14 11.33
CA ILE A 580 -20.08 0.37 11.61
C ILE A 580 -21.23 0.78 10.69
N GLN A 581 -22.00 -0.21 10.21
CA GLN A 581 -23.18 0.01 9.37
C GLN A 581 -24.32 -0.91 9.84
N PRO A 582 -25.55 -0.41 10.05
CA PRO A 582 -26.68 -1.26 10.38
C PRO A 582 -27.00 -2.19 9.21
N LEU A 583 -27.37 -3.43 9.52
CA LEU A 583 -27.80 -4.37 8.49
C LEU A 583 -29.23 -4.00 8.03
N PRO A 584 -29.44 -3.74 6.73
CA PRO A 584 -30.78 -3.39 6.23
C PRO A 584 -31.82 -4.46 6.58
N GLY A 585 -32.98 -4.03 7.04
CA GLY A 585 -34.07 -4.91 7.44
C GLY A 585 -33.90 -5.67 8.76
N HIS A 586 -32.80 -5.46 9.48
CA HIS A 586 -32.55 -6.09 10.78
C HIS A 586 -32.63 -5.08 11.93
N ALA A 587 -33.24 -5.48 13.06
CA ALA A 587 -33.48 -4.56 14.17
C ALA A 587 -32.22 -4.12 14.92
N SER A 588 -31.22 -4.99 15.04
CA SER A 588 -30.04 -4.77 15.91
C SER A 588 -28.71 -5.20 15.29
N ALA A 589 -28.73 -6.07 14.26
CA ALA A 589 -27.49 -6.53 13.64
C ALA A 589 -26.83 -5.41 12.81
N PHE A 590 -25.50 -5.42 12.82
CA PHE A 590 -24.68 -4.48 12.07
C PHE A 590 -23.40 -5.16 11.57
N VAL A 591 -22.79 -4.58 10.57
CA VAL A 591 -21.44 -4.93 10.13
C VAL A 591 -20.44 -3.88 10.62
N GLY A 592 -19.21 -4.27 10.86
CA GLY A 592 -18.15 -3.36 11.26
C GLY A 592 -16.78 -3.95 10.99
N ILE A 593 -15.78 -3.10 11.00
CA ILE A 593 -14.38 -3.51 10.84
C ILE A 593 -13.78 -3.70 12.22
N ILE A 594 -13.18 -4.87 12.47
CA ILE A 594 -12.33 -5.09 13.65
C ILE A 594 -10.91 -4.74 13.29
N SER A 595 -10.32 -3.80 14.04
CA SER A 595 -8.95 -3.34 13.87
C SER A 595 -8.15 -3.41 15.16
N GLY A 596 -6.84 -3.20 15.06
CA GLY A 596 -5.94 -3.11 16.21
C GLY A 596 -5.91 -1.72 16.86
N HIS A 597 -4.87 -1.44 17.66
CA HIS A 597 -4.69 -0.14 18.32
C HIS A 597 -3.59 0.69 17.66
N HIS A 598 -2.33 0.32 17.82
CA HIS A 598 -1.20 1.05 17.22
C HIS A 598 -0.74 0.45 15.89
N GLY A 599 -0.19 1.28 15.02
CA GLY A 599 0.49 0.86 13.81
C GLY A 599 -0.42 0.37 12.68
N ILE A 600 -1.74 0.48 12.82
CA ILE A 600 -2.74 0.03 11.85
C ILE A 600 -3.71 1.18 11.62
N ALA A 601 -3.94 1.56 10.37
CA ALA A 601 -5.08 2.39 10.01
C ALA A 601 -6.39 1.62 10.30
N ARG A 602 -7.54 2.30 10.23
CA ARG A 602 -8.88 1.70 10.48
C ARG A 602 -9.23 0.65 9.43
N SER A 603 -8.35 -0.34 9.26
CA SER A 603 -8.49 -1.46 8.34
C SER A 603 -8.36 -2.76 9.12
N GLY A 604 -9.10 -3.78 8.69
CA GLY A 604 -9.14 -5.06 9.40
C GLY A 604 -10.13 -6.03 8.79
N ARG A 605 -10.68 -6.90 9.61
CA ARG A 605 -11.70 -7.88 9.17
C ARG A 605 -13.09 -7.26 9.24
N LEU A 606 -13.87 -7.40 8.16
CA LEU A 606 -15.30 -7.13 8.16
C LEU A 606 -16.02 -8.24 8.91
N ILE A 607 -16.79 -7.89 9.93
CA ILE A 607 -17.51 -8.83 10.81
C ILE A 607 -18.96 -8.43 10.92
N LEU A 608 -19.84 -9.43 10.92
CA LEU A 608 -21.26 -9.29 11.22
C LEU A 608 -21.46 -9.46 12.74
N PHE A 609 -22.09 -8.47 13.35
CA PHE A 609 -22.46 -8.46 14.77
C PHE A 609 -23.96 -8.61 14.94
N ASP A 610 -24.37 -9.47 15.85
CA ASP A 610 -25.75 -9.62 16.30
C ASP A 610 -25.80 -9.52 17.83
N PRO A 611 -26.05 -8.33 18.40
CA PRO A 611 -26.06 -8.13 19.84
C PRO A 611 -27.09 -8.98 20.57
N THR A 612 -28.13 -9.46 19.89
CA THR A 612 -29.16 -10.33 20.50
C THR A 612 -28.66 -11.75 20.76
N LYS A 613 -27.57 -12.15 20.12
CA LYS A 613 -26.93 -13.46 20.25
C LYS A 613 -25.68 -13.43 21.15
N ALA A 614 -25.22 -12.24 21.51
CA ALA A 614 -24.10 -12.09 22.43
C ALA A 614 -24.57 -12.48 23.85
N ARG A 615 -23.93 -13.48 24.43
CA ARG A 615 -24.09 -13.87 25.83
C ARG A 615 -22.81 -13.62 26.61
#